data_f91f8129a24350f43b9b94e817eb259b
#
_entry.id   f91f8129a24350f43b9b94e817eb259b
#
_cell.length_a   1.000
_cell.length_b   1.000
_cell.length_c   1.000
_cell.angle_alpha   90.00
_cell.angle_beta   90.00
_cell.angle_gamma   90.00
#
_symmetry.space_group_name_H-M   'P 1'
#
loop_
_entity.id
_entity.type
_entity.pdbx_description
1 polymer ?
#
loop_
_entity_poly.entity_id
_entity_poly.type
_entity_poly.pdbx_seq_one_letter_code
_entity_poly.pdbx_strand_id
1 'polypeptide(L)'
;MGYIPYAAGGIAIKDKMILDLISYFAAYVFEPGEGDAPTLLGSYIMEGSKSGAMAASVLVAHRVIPLNITGYGQIIGRSIEGAQMFSKALERTKTIKVAGREFLLEPLVEAPDFNIVIMALNEKGNTNLEIMNALNEKIYDEASYVSGPVFKNDWITSKTDLSYADYGDAPKEFTKRLGIPAEEWDRVKSVYVLRLSSSLIHPYFSYPI
;
A
#
# COMPACT_ATOMS: atom_id res chain seq x y z
N MET A 1 -12.83 4.77 -1.53
CA MET A 1 -13.69 5.05 -2.68
C MET A 1 -12.90 5.58 -3.89
N GLY A 2 -11.76 5.07 -4.17
CA GLY A 2 -10.78 5.24 -5.24
C GLY A 2 -11.00 6.37 -6.26
N TYR A 3 -9.97 7.18 -6.53
CA TYR A 3 -9.94 8.22 -7.58
C TYR A 3 -11.04 9.29 -7.55
N ILE A 4 -11.71 9.47 -6.41
CA ILE A 4 -12.71 10.55 -6.23
C ILE A 4 -11.94 11.80 -5.81
N PRO A 5 -12.09 12.93 -6.52
CA PRO A 5 -11.32 14.16 -6.25
C PRO A 5 -11.80 14.92 -5.00
N TYR A 6 -12.69 14.35 -4.22
CA TYR A 6 -13.24 14.92 -3.01
C TYR A 6 -13.17 13.91 -1.87
N ALA A 7 -12.83 14.36 -0.66
CA ALA A 7 -12.75 13.48 0.50
C ALA A 7 -14.11 12.84 0.80
N ALA A 8 -14.24 11.56 0.56
CA ALA A 8 -15.46 10.79 0.76
C ALA A 8 -15.14 9.44 1.41
N GLY A 9 -15.97 9.03 2.33
CA GLY A 9 -15.96 7.73 2.97
C GLY A 9 -17.37 7.12 2.95
N GLY A 10 -17.45 5.81 3.09
CA GLY A 10 -18.71 5.09 3.23
C GLY A 10 -18.59 4.05 4.32
N ILE A 11 -19.65 3.87 5.06
CA ILE A 11 -19.82 2.79 6.02
C ILE A 11 -21.08 2.01 5.68
N ALA A 12 -21.00 0.70 5.74
CA ALA A 12 -22.15 -0.19 5.60
C ALA A 12 -22.26 -1.04 6.87
N ILE A 13 -23.43 -1.04 7.48
CA ILE A 13 -23.71 -1.76 8.72
C ILE A 13 -24.76 -2.82 8.40
N LYS A 14 -24.44 -4.08 8.71
CA LYS A 14 -25.31 -5.22 8.41
C LYS A 14 -26.54 -5.28 9.32
N ASP A 15 -26.37 -4.91 10.58
CA ASP A 15 -27.43 -4.98 11.61
C ASP A 15 -27.87 -3.57 12.01
N LYS A 16 -29.14 -3.24 11.72
CA LYS A 16 -29.73 -1.96 12.08
C LYS A 16 -29.67 -1.64 13.58
N MET A 17 -29.75 -2.65 14.44
CA MET A 17 -29.67 -2.46 15.89
C MET A 17 -28.36 -1.80 16.34
N ILE A 18 -27.27 -2.01 15.58
CA ILE A 18 -25.97 -1.37 15.86
C ILE A 18 -26.08 0.16 15.67
N LEU A 19 -26.86 0.61 14.70
CA LEU A 19 -27.10 2.05 14.48
C LEU A 19 -27.81 2.68 15.68
N ASP A 20 -28.76 1.98 16.28
CA ASP A 20 -29.49 2.49 17.45
C ASP A 20 -28.57 2.69 18.66
N LEU A 21 -27.51 1.85 18.79
CA LEU A 21 -26.54 1.99 19.87
C LEU A 21 -25.63 3.22 19.73
N ILE A 22 -25.40 3.71 18.51
CA ILE A 22 -24.54 4.87 18.23
C ILE A 22 -25.31 6.13 17.88
N SER A 23 -26.64 6.06 17.83
CA SER A 23 -27.49 7.21 17.55
C SER A 23 -27.57 8.15 18.75
N TYR A 24 -27.68 9.43 18.48
CA TYR A 24 -28.02 10.43 19.48
C TYR A 24 -29.10 11.38 18.93
N PHE A 25 -29.85 11.98 19.84
CA PHE A 25 -30.93 12.90 19.52
C PHE A 25 -30.66 14.28 20.12
N ALA A 26 -30.81 15.31 19.30
CA ALA A 26 -30.79 16.68 19.74
C ALA A 26 -32.15 17.31 19.40
N ALA A 27 -32.83 17.89 20.40
CA ALA A 27 -34.20 18.39 20.27
C ALA A 27 -34.37 19.46 19.19
N TYR A 28 -33.33 20.15 18.78
CA TYR A 28 -33.34 21.15 17.74
C TYR A 28 -33.11 20.63 16.32
N VAL A 29 -32.72 19.34 16.19
CA VAL A 29 -32.39 18.70 14.90
C VAL A 29 -33.50 17.76 14.45
N PHE A 30 -34.27 17.21 15.40
CA PHE A 30 -35.29 16.19 15.14
C PHE A 30 -36.57 16.48 15.88
N GLU A 31 -37.70 16.51 15.18
CA GLU A 31 -39.00 16.49 15.81
C GLU A 31 -39.38 15.05 16.17
N PRO A 32 -39.84 14.80 17.44
CA PRO A 32 -40.29 13.46 17.83
C PRO A 32 -41.52 13.07 17.00
N GLY A 33 -41.43 12.03 16.20
CA GLY A 33 -42.54 11.43 15.48
C GLY A 33 -42.51 11.55 13.96
N GLU A 34 -41.53 12.19 13.38
CA GLU A 34 -41.37 12.21 11.91
C GLU A 34 -40.40 11.15 11.44
N GLY A 35 -40.96 10.07 10.88
CA GLY A 35 -40.28 9.17 9.97
C GLY A 35 -39.53 8.02 10.58
N ASP A 36 -39.39 6.97 9.80
CA ASP A 36 -38.48 5.84 10.06
C ASP A 36 -37.03 6.33 10.20
N ALA A 37 -36.39 6.02 11.30
CA ALA A 37 -35.03 6.39 11.68
C ALA A 37 -33.93 6.28 10.59
N PRO A 38 -34.02 5.45 9.55
CA PRO A 38 -32.99 5.32 8.53
C PRO A 38 -32.76 6.52 7.63
N THR A 39 -33.67 7.48 7.63
CA THR A 39 -33.58 8.66 6.72
C THR A 39 -32.88 9.86 7.33
N LEU A 40 -32.68 9.88 8.64
CA LEU A 40 -32.10 11.00 9.36
C LEU A 40 -30.62 10.80 9.65
N LEU A 41 -29.78 11.11 8.66
CA LEU A 41 -28.33 11.00 8.76
C LEU A 41 -27.75 11.73 9.99
N GLY A 42 -28.36 12.83 10.40
CA GLY A 42 -27.92 13.63 11.54
C GLY A 42 -27.86 12.90 12.86
N SER A 43 -28.65 11.83 13.06
CA SER A 43 -28.60 11.01 14.28
C SER A 43 -27.32 10.16 14.42
N TYR A 44 -26.57 10.00 13.34
CA TYR A 44 -25.42 9.08 13.26
C TYR A 44 -24.10 9.78 12.95
N ILE A 45 -24.09 11.10 12.86
CA ILE A 45 -22.91 11.91 12.55
C ILE A 45 -22.71 12.99 13.61
N MET A 46 -21.45 13.33 13.86
CA MET A 46 -21.12 14.37 14.85
C MET A 46 -21.41 15.79 14.34
N GLU A 47 -21.42 15.97 13.02
CA GLU A 47 -21.74 17.25 12.40
C GLU A 47 -23.27 17.42 12.26
N GLY A 48 -23.80 18.58 12.59
CA GLY A 48 -25.23 18.89 12.43
C GLY A 48 -25.71 18.86 10.97
N SER A 49 -24.81 19.15 10.02
CA SER A 49 -25.09 19.11 8.58
C SER A 49 -23.87 18.57 7.83
N LYS A 50 -24.10 17.79 6.79
CA LYS A 50 -23.06 17.25 5.92
C LYS A 50 -23.33 17.61 4.48
N SER A 51 -22.30 18.09 3.78
CA SER A 51 -22.41 18.45 2.36
C SER A 51 -22.76 17.24 1.50
N GLY A 52 -23.75 17.38 0.63
CA GLY A 52 -24.07 16.38 -0.40
C GLY A 52 -23.02 16.27 -1.51
N ALA A 53 -22.04 17.17 -1.55
CA ALA A 53 -20.96 17.16 -2.56
C ALA A 53 -20.16 15.86 -2.56
N MET A 54 -19.98 15.23 -1.41
CA MET A 54 -19.30 13.93 -1.30
C MET A 54 -20.07 12.84 -2.04
N ALA A 55 -21.39 12.74 -1.81
CA ALA A 55 -22.24 11.75 -2.49
C ALA A 55 -22.32 12.02 -3.99
N ALA A 56 -22.46 13.30 -4.38
CA ALA A 56 -22.47 13.71 -5.77
C ALA A 56 -21.14 13.37 -6.47
N SER A 57 -20.01 13.61 -5.83
CA SER A 57 -18.67 13.26 -6.37
C SER A 57 -18.51 11.76 -6.58
N VAL A 58 -18.98 10.94 -5.63
CA VAL A 58 -18.98 9.48 -5.75
C VAL A 58 -19.86 9.04 -6.93
N LEU A 59 -21.08 9.57 -7.02
CA LEU A 59 -22.02 9.24 -8.11
C LEU A 59 -21.44 9.57 -9.48
N VAL A 60 -20.90 10.79 -9.63
CA VAL A 60 -20.30 11.22 -10.90
C VAL A 60 -19.07 10.36 -11.25
N ALA A 61 -18.17 10.14 -10.29
CA ALA A 61 -16.98 9.32 -10.52
C ALA A 61 -17.34 7.90 -10.98
N HIS A 62 -18.33 7.26 -10.36
CA HIS A 62 -18.76 5.92 -10.75
C HIS A 62 -19.55 5.85 -12.06
N ARG A 63 -20.12 6.98 -12.50
CA ARG A 63 -20.72 7.08 -13.84
C ARG A 63 -19.67 7.27 -14.93
N VAL A 64 -18.61 8.01 -14.64
CA VAL A 64 -17.49 8.23 -15.59
C VAL A 64 -16.57 7.03 -15.65
N ILE A 65 -16.26 6.41 -14.51
CA ILE A 65 -15.44 5.20 -14.40
C ILE A 65 -16.30 4.13 -13.72
N PRO A 66 -16.98 3.27 -14.50
CA PRO A 66 -17.86 2.25 -13.92
C PRO A 66 -17.14 1.28 -12.98
N LEU A 67 -17.84 0.84 -11.93
CA LEU A 67 -17.36 -0.19 -10.98
C LEU A 67 -17.44 -1.60 -11.58
N ASN A 68 -16.78 -1.80 -12.69
CA ASN A 68 -16.73 -3.08 -13.42
C ASN A 68 -15.36 -3.29 -14.06
N ILE A 69 -15.21 -4.41 -14.80
CA ILE A 69 -13.94 -4.80 -15.44
C ILE A 69 -13.45 -3.79 -16.49
N THR A 70 -14.37 -3.05 -17.15
CA THR A 70 -14.02 -2.07 -18.20
C THR A 70 -13.76 -0.67 -17.68
N GLY A 71 -14.07 -0.40 -16.42
CA GLY A 71 -13.80 0.86 -15.74
C GLY A 71 -12.69 0.72 -14.71
N TYR A 72 -13.02 0.72 -13.42
CA TYR A 72 -12.04 0.55 -12.33
C TYR A 72 -11.22 -0.73 -12.45
N GLY A 73 -11.81 -1.82 -12.98
CA GLY A 73 -11.11 -3.07 -13.19
C GLY A 73 -9.91 -2.94 -14.12
N GLN A 74 -9.99 -2.11 -15.17
CA GLN A 74 -8.83 -1.86 -16.05
C GLN A 74 -7.72 -1.11 -15.32
N ILE A 75 -8.05 -0.11 -14.52
CA ILE A 75 -7.06 0.69 -13.78
C ILE A 75 -6.35 -0.19 -12.74
N ILE A 76 -7.11 -0.94 -11.97
CA ILE A 76 -6.58 -1.86 -10.96
C ILE A 76 -5.79 -2.99 -11.62
N GLY A 77 -6.33 -3.59 -12.67
CA GLY A 77 -5.66 -4.67 -13.42
C GLY A 77 -4.30 -4.25 -13.94
N ARG A 78 -4.19 -3.07 -14.52
CA ARG A 78 -2.90 -2.55 -15.00
C ARG A 78 -1.87 -2.35 -13.89
N SER A 79 -2.31 -1.92 -12.72
CA SER A 79 -1.39 -1.78 -11.59
C SER A 79 -0.92 -3.15 -11.06
N ILE A 80 -1.78 -4.17 -11.09
CA ILE A 80 -1.42 -5.55 -10.73
C ILE A 80 -0.47 -6.15 -11.78
N GLU A 81 -0.77 -6.01 -13.06
CA GLU A 81 0.11 -6.43 -14.16
C GLU A 81 1.50 -5.82 -14.02
N GLY A 82 1.58 -4.52 -13.70
CA GLY A 82 2.83 -3.83 -13.46
C GLY A 82 3.64 -4.41 -12.31
N ALA A 83 2.99 -4.73 -11.18
CA ALA A 83 3.65 -5.36 -10.06
C ALA A 83 4.16 -6.77 -10.42
N GLN A 84 3.38 -7.54 -11.15
CA GLN A 84 3.78 -8.88 -11.62
C GLN A 84 4.97 -8.81 -12.61
N MET A 85 4.95 -7.83 -13.52
CA MET A 85 6.08 -7.62 -14.44
C MET A 85 7.35 -7.23 -13.68
N PHE A 86 7.23 -6.36 -12.69
CA PHE A 86 8.36 -5.94 -11.86
C PHE A 86 8.91 -7.10 -11.03
N SER A 87 8.04 -7.90 -10.39
CA SER A 87 8.47 -9.10 -9.64
C SER A 87 9.23 -10.08 -10.54
N LYS A 88 8.72 -10.37 -11.75
CA LYS A 88 9.42 -11.20 -12.73
C LYS A 88 10.76 -10.61 -13.18
N ALA A 89 10.87 -9.30 -13.27
CA ALA A 89 12.14 -8.65 -13.59
C ALA A 89 13.16 -8.83 -12.45
N LEU A 90 12.74 -8.71 -11.20
CA LEU A 90 13.59 -9.00 -10.03
C LEU A 90 14.09 -10.45 -10.03
N GLU A 91 13.19 -11.41 -10.26
CA GLU A 91 13.54 -12.83 -10.33
C GLU A 91 14.58 -13.16 -11.42
N ARG A 92 14.49 -12.46 -12.57
CA ARG A 92 15.46 -12.62 -13.67
C ARG A 92 16.79 -11.95 -13.37
N THR A 93 16.73 -10.80 -12.71
CA THR A 93 17.91 -9.96 -12.46
C THR A 93 18.75 -10.54 -11.30
N LYS A 94 18.13 -11.01 -10.23
CA LYS A 94 18.72 -11.58 -9.00
C LYS A 94 19.95 -10.84 -8.42
N THR A 95 20.81 -10.32 -9.27
CA THR A 95 22.01 -9.57 -8.88
C THR A 95 22.23 -8.35 -9.76
N ILE A 96 22.74 -7.30 -9.16
CA ILE A 96 23.19 -6.10 -9.88
C ILE A 96 24.63 -5.75 -9.49
N LYS A 97 25.35 -5.13 -10.40
CA LYS A 97 26.72 -4.62 -10.14
C LYS A 97 26.71 -3.10 -10.21
N VAL A 98 27.14 -2.47 -9.14
CA VAL A 98 27.24 -1.00 -9.04
C VAL A 98 28.61 -0.65 -8.46
N ALA A 99 29.38 0.18 -9.15
CA ALA A 99 30.70 0.62 -8.71
C ALA A 99 31.64 -0.51 -8.27
N GLY A 100 31.61 -1.63 -8.99
CA GLY A 100 32.45 -2.81 -8.71
C GLY A 100 31.95 -3.70 -7.57
N ARG A 101 30.86 -3.35 -6.90
CA ARG A 101 30.20 -4.16 -5.85
C ARG A 101 29.02 -4.91 -6.47
N GLU A 102 28.76 -6.10 -5.97
CA GLU A 102 27.65 -6.96 -6.41
C GLU A 102 26.60 -7.01 -5.30
N PHE A 103 25.32 -6.86 -5.67
CA PHE A 103 24.20 -6.86 -4.74
C PHE A 103 23.20 -7.94 -5.16
N LEU A 104 22.69 -8.69 -4.19
CA LEU A 104 21.56 -9.60 -4.33
C LEU A 104 20.26 -8.79 -4.24
N LEU A 105 19.29 -9.13 -5.08
CA LEU A 105 17.94 -8.58 -5.04
C LEU A 105 16.96 -9.73 -4.87
N GLU A 106 16.12 -9.65 -3.85
CA GLU A 106 15.12 -10.69 -3.61
C GLU A 106 13.74 -10.04 -3.37
N PRO A 107 12.70 -10.46 -4.09
CA PRO A 107 11.32 -10.17 -3.71
C PRO A 107 10.93 -11.04 -2.51
N LEU A 108 10.07 -10.49 -1.63
CA LEU A 108 9.54 -11.23 -0.50
C LEU A 108 8.71 -12.44 -0.96
N VAL A 109 7.90 -12.24 -1.99
CA VAL A 109 7.08 -13.26 -2.66
C VAL A 109 7.31 -13.22 -4.16
N GLU A 110 7.29 -14.39 -4.80
CA GLU A 110 7.54 -14.53 -6.24
C GLU A 110 6.43 -13.91 -7.11
N ALA A 111 5.16 -14.07 -6.69
CA ALA A 111 4.02 -13.54 -7.41
C ALA A 111 3.13 -12.71 -6.45
N PRO A 112 3.14 -11.38 -6.56
CA PRO A 112 2.26 -10.56 -5.75
C PRO A 112 0.80 -10.70 -6.21
N ASP A 113 -0.13 -10.87 -5.26
CA ASP A 113 -1.58 -10.92 -5.54
C ASP A 113 -2.14 -9.56 -5.96
N PHE A 114 -1.50 -8.48 -5.50
CA PHE A 114 -1.91 -7.10 -5.74
C PHE A 114 -0.77 -6.28 -6.35
N ASN A 115 -0.92 -4.97 -6.29
CA ASN A 115 -0.02 -4.00 -6.91
C ASN A 115 1.19 -3.58 -6.06
N ILE A 116 1.50 -4.33 -5.00
CA ILE A 116 2.62 -4.04 -4.10
C ILE A 116 3.68 -5.12 -4.26
N VAL A 117 4.91 -4.72 -4.53
CA VAL A 117 6.10 -5.57 -4.51
C VAL A 117 6.94 -5.18 -3.31
N ILE A 118 7.26 -6.14 -2.48
CA ILE A 118 8.14 -5.99 -1.32
C ILE A 118 9.46 -6.68 -1.67
N MET A 119 10.58 -5.99 -1.46
CA MET A 119 11.90 -6.51 -1.79
C MET A 119 12.96 -5.98 -0.83
N ALA A 120 14.11 -6.63 -0.81
CA ALA A 120 15.30 -6.09 -0.17
C ALA A 120 16.54 -6.37 -1.03
N LEU A 121 17.59 -5.61 -0.73
CA LEU A 121 18.90 -5.77 -1.33
C LEU A 121 19.91 -6.14 -0.23
N ASN A 122 20.89 -6.97 -0.60
CA ASN A 122 22.04 -7.23 0.25
C ASN A 122 23.31 -7.20 -0.60
N GLU A 123 24.41 -6.69 -0.07
CA GLU A 123 25.70 -6.82 -0.72
C GLU A 123 26.16 -8.28 -0.68
N LYS A 124 26.56 -8.80 -1.81
CA LYS A 124 27.03 -10.20 -1.91
C LYS A 124 28.23 -10.44 -1.00
N GLY A 125 28.10 -11.42 -0.13
CA GLY A 125 29.10 -11.74 0.90
C GLY A 125 28.87 -11.05 2.24
N ASN A 126 27.94 -10.09 2.34
CA ASN A 126 27.52 -9.59 3.65
C ASN A 126 26.60 -10.61 4.33
N THR A 127 26.96 -11.02 5.54
CA THR A 127 26.21 -11.95 6.38
C THR A 127 25.55 -11.28 7.59
N ASN A 128 25.73 -9.97 7.77
CA ASN A 128 25.19 -9.22 8.88
C ASN A 128 23.86 -8.55 8.51
N LEU A 129 22.81 -8.87 9.25
CA LEU A 129 21.45 -8.38 8.98
C LEU A 129 21.29 -6.88 9.26
N GLU A 130 21.99 -6.33 10.23
CA GLU A 130 21.93 -4.88 10.53
C GLU A 130 22.56 -4.05 9.40
N ILE A 131 23.67 -4.53 8.83
CA ILE A 131 24.30 -3.88 7.66
C ILE A 131 23.36 -3.92 6.45
N MET A 132 22.68 -5.05 6.23
CA MET A 132 21.67 -5.17 5.17
C MET A 132 20.49 -4.21 5.42
N ASN A 133 19.99 -4.13 6.65
CA ASN A 133 18.92 -3.21 7.02
C ASN A 133 19.32 -1.75 6.78
N ALA A 134 20.52 -1.35 7.21
CA ALA A 134 21.04 0.00 6.99
C ALA A 134 21.20 0.36 5.50
N LEU A 135 21.57 -0.63 4.65
CA LEU A 135 21.60 -0.45 3.19
C LEU A 135 20.20 -0.12 2.65
N ASN A 136 19.20 -0.91 3.00
CA ASN A 136 17.82 -0.72 2.52
C ASN A 136 17.21 0.58 3.07
N GLU A 137 17.49 0.92 4.32
CA GLU A 137 17.10 2.20 4.91
C GLU A 137 17.68 3.39 4.14
N LYS A 138 18.96 3.34 3.81
CA LYS A 138 19.61 4.39 3.02
C LYS A 138 18.99 4.53 1.62
N ILE A 139 18.66 3.41 0.97
CA ILE A 139 17.97 3.44 -0.33
C ILE A 139 16.58 4.09 -0.18
N TYR A 140 15.85 3.77 0.88
CA TYR A 140 14.57 4.41 1.18
C TYR A 140 14.73 5.91 1.40
N ASP A 141 15.69 6.35 2.19
CA ASP A 141 15.91 7.77 2.48
C ASP A 141 16.18 8.58 1.21
N GLU A 142 16.95 8.03 0.28
CA GLU A 142 17.25 8.68 -1.02
C GLU A 142 16.05 8.67 -1.97
N ALA A 143 15.16 7.68 -1.89
CA ALA A 143 14.02 7.47 -2.78
C ALA A 143 12.66 7.76 -2.12
N SER A 144 12.62 8.58 -1.07
CA SER A 144 11.41 8.92 -0.33
C SER A 144 11.17 10.42 -0.27
N TYR A 145 10.03 10.81 0.31
CA TYR A 145 9.70 12.22 0.59
C TYR A 145 10.67 12.90 1.55
N VAL A 146 11.42 12.13 2.33
CA VAL A 146 12.36 12.67 3.35
C VAL A 146 13.55 13.36 2.67
N SER A 147 13.98 12.89 1.51
CA SER A 147 15.13 13.44 0.77
C SER A 147 14.84 14.72 -0.03
N GLY A 148 13.58 15.16 -0.09
CA GLY A 148 13.20 16.39 -0.77
C GLY A 148 11.92 16.29 -1.62
N PRO A 149 11.73 17.22 -2.59
CA PRO A 149 10.54 17.18 -3.44
C PRO A 149 10.48 15.91 -4.28
N VAL A 150 9.37 15.18 -4.19
CA VAL A 150 9.11 13.88 -4.85
C VAL A 150 9.38 13.89 -6.35
N PHE A 151 9.09 15.01 -7.03
CA PHE A 151 9.29 15.13 -8.49
C PHE A 151 10.77 15.19 -8.93
N LYS A 152 11.70 15.20 -7.99
CA LYS A 152 13.15 15.10 -8.31
C LYS A 152 13.65 13.66 -8.32
N ASN A 153 12.86 12.73 -7.84
CA ASN A 153 13.24 11.32 -7.77
C ASN A 153 12.74 10.60 -9.02
N ASP A 154 13.59 9.80 -9.66
CA ASP A 154 13.22 8.94 -10.79
C ASP A 154 12.21 7.87 -10.38
N TRP A 155 12.22 7.48 -9.08
CA TRP A 155 11.32 6.51 -8.48
C TRP A 155 11.14 6.81 -7.00
N ILE A 156 10.05 6.30 -6.43
CA ILE A 156 9.69 6.48 -5.03
C ILE A 156 9.41 5.12 -4.43
N THR A 157 9.93 4.90 -3.23
CA THR A 157 9.62 3.72 -2.44
C THR A 157 9.03 4.08 -1.09
N SER A 158 8.28 3.17 -0.51
CA SER A 158 7.96 3.16 0.92
C SER A 158 8.70 2.03 1.61
N LYS A 159 8.59 1.95 2.92
CA LYS A 159 9.26 0.93 3.74
C LYS A 159 8.29 0.11 4.57
N THR A 160 8.76 -1.02 5.03
CA THR A 160 8.12 -1.81 6.09
C THR A 160 9.20 -2.52 6.88
N ASP A 161 9.05 -2.57 8.20
CA ASP A 161 9.87 -3.39 9.07
C ASP A 161 9.11 -4.69 9.34
N LEU A 162 9.64 -5.82 8.88
CA LEU A 162 9.06 -7.13 9.15
C LEU A 162 9.67 -7.66 10.45
N SER A 163 9.00 -7.34 11.58
CA SER A 163 9.46 -7.72 12.90
C SER A 163 8.99 -9.11 13.30
N TYR A 164 9.74 -9.75 14.19
CA TYR A 164 9.31 -11.01 14.81
C TYR A 164 8.03 -10.86 15.61
N ALA A 165 7.79 -9.68 16.22
CA ALA A 165 6.59 -9.43 16.99
C ALA A 165 5.31 -9.51 16.14
N ASP A 166 5.39 -9.08 14.87
CA ASP A 166 4.24 -9.02 13.96
C ASP A 166 4.12 -10.27 13.07
N TYR A 167 5.26 -10.87 12.68
CA TYR A 167 5.31 -11.91 11.65
C TYR A 167 5.95 -13.23 12.11
N GLY A 168 6.41 -13.33 13.36
CA GLY A 168 7.13 -14.50 13.86
C GLY A 168 8.38 -14.78 13.01
N ASP A 169 8.60 -16.04 12.69
CA ASP A 169 9.76 -16.48 11.89
C ASP A 169 9.50 -16.47 10.37
N ALA A 170 8.36 -15.98 9.90
CA ALA A 170 8.03 -15.95 8.46
C ALA A 170 9.11 -15.24 7.60
N PRO A 171 9.73 -14.11 8.02
CA PRO A 171 10.78 -13.46 7.25
C PRO A 171 12.12 -14.18 7.21
N LYS A 172 12.34 -15.21 8.04
CA LYS A 172 13.63 -15.91 8.18
C LYS A 172 14.12 -16.56 6.86
N GLU A 173 13.24 -17.18 6.11
CA GLU A 173 13.59 -17.78 4.82
C GLU A 173 13.88 -16.71 3.75
N PHE A 174 13.22 -15.57 3.81
CA PHE A 174 13.51 -14.45 2.94
C PHE A 174 14.93 -13.90 3.20
N THR A 175 15.33 -13.71 4.46
CA THR A 175 16.68 -13.23 4.79
C THR A 175 17.76 -14.24 4.37
N LYS A 176 17.50 -15.53 4.46
CA LYS A 176 18.41 -16.57 3.97
C LYS A 176 18.67 -16.49 2.46
N ARG A 177 17.63 -16.21 1.65
CA ARG A 177 17.80 -16.02 0.20
C ARG A 177 18.72 -14.85 -0.13
N LEU A 178 18.77 -13.85 0.74
CA LEU A 178 19.67 -12.70 0.66
C LEU A 178 21.08 -12.99 1.22
N GLY A 179 21.38 -14.23 1.62
CA GLY A 179 22.69 -14.63 2.15
C GLY A 179 22.90 -14.34 3.63
N ILE A 180 21.84 -14.03 4.37
CA ILE A 180 21.90 -13.80 5.82
C ILE A 180 21.71 -15.12 6.56
N PRO A 181 22.64 -15.51 7.46
CA PRO A 181 22.49 -16.72 8.28
C PRO A 181 21.29 -16.68 9.21
N ALA A 182 20.74 -17.82 9.55
CA ALA A 182 19.56 -17.94 10.41
C ALA A 182 19.78 -17.33 11.80
N GLU A 183 21.01 -17.44 12.31
CA GLU A 183 21.42 -16.89 13.62
C GLU A 183 21.33 -15.38 13.68
N GLU A 184 21.55 -14.70 12.56
CA GLU A 184 21.40 -13.25 12.45
C GLU A 184 19.93 -12.83 12.57
N TRP A 185 19.00 -13.59 11.97
CA TRP A 185 17.57 -13.37 12.19
C TRP A 185 17.22 -13.53 13.68
N ASP A 186 17.71 -14.61 14.30
CA ASP A 186 17.44 -14.89 15.73
C ASP A 186 17.99 -13.81 16.67
N ARG A 187 19.04 -13.11 16.25
CA ARG A 187 19.66 -11.98 16.97
C ARG A 187 18.93 -10.67 16.77
N VAL A 188 18.61 -10.29 15.53
CA VAL A 188 18.10 -8.95 15.16
C VAL A 188 16.58 -8.89 15.21
N LYS A 189 15.89 -9.97 14.86
CA LYS A 189 14.42 -10.11 14.94
C LYS A 189 13.63 -9.10 14.09
N SER A 190 14.26 -8.43 13.14
CA SER A 190 13.59 -7.52 12.21
C SER A 190 14.38 -7.38 10.92
N VAL A 191 13.69 -7.32 9.78
CA VAL A 191 14.26 -7.02 8.48
C VAL A 191 13.57 -5.82 7.86
N TYR A 192 14.39 -4.83 7.42
CA TYR A 192 13.94 -3.66 6.71
C TYR A 192 13.77 -3.97 5.23
N VAL A 193 12.56 -3.72 4.72
CA VAL A 193 12.24 -4.00 3.32
C VAL A 193 11.70 -2.76 2.61
N LEU A 194 12.00 -2.67 1.33
CA LEU A 194 11.47 -1.66 0.43
C LEU A 194 10.13 -2.13 -0.12
N ARG A 195 9.17 -1.22 -0.19
CA ARG A 195 7.83 -1.48 -0.70
C ARG A 195 7.53 -0.55 -1.85
N LEU A 196 7.37 -1.12 -3.03
CA LEU A 196 7.03 -0.41 -4.25
C LEU A 196 5.57 -0.70 -4.61
N SER A 197 4.79 0.36 -4.84
CA SER A 197 3.44 0.26 -5.34
C SER A 197 3.44 0.62 -6.82
N SER A 198 3.05 -0.31 -7.67
CA SER A 198 2.86 -0.04 -9.08
C SER A 198 1.55 0.73 -9.28
N SER A 199 1.63 2.04 -9.35
CA SER A 199 0.52 2.89 -9.77
C SER A 199 0.76 3.31 -11.21
N LEU A 200 0.04 2.70 -12.18
CA LEU A 200 0.08 3.07 -13.59
C LEU A 200 1.50 3.09 -14.21
N ILE A 201 1.95 1.96 -14.71
CA ILE A 201 3.07 1.96 -15.65
C ILE A 201 2.55 2.66 -16.91
N HIS A 202 3.04 3.88 -17.14
CA HIS A 202 2.81 4.58 -18.39
C HIS A 202 3.48 3.75 -19.51
N PRO A 203 2.79 3.48 -20.64
CA PRO A 203 3.34 2.64 -21.71
C PRO A 203 4.62 3.17 -22.37
N TYR A 204 5.14 4.32 -21.93
CA TYR A 204 6.40 4.90 -22.39
C TYR A 204 7.67 4.43 -21.68
N PHE A 205 7.55 3.54 -20.66
CA PHE A 205 8.73 2.87 -20.09
C PHE A 205 9.07 1.56 -20.82
N SER A 206 9.08 1.59 -22.14
CA SER A 206 9.83 0.60 -22.92
C SER A 206 11.29 1.06 -23.02
N TYR A 207 12.06 0.93 -21.94
CA TYR A 207 13.50 0.89 -22.10
C TYR A 207 13.87 -0.51 -22.66
N PRO A 208 14.56 -0.58 -23.79
CA PRO A 208 15.15 -1.85 -24.20
C PRO A 208 16.21 -2.24 -23.14
N ILE A 209 16.02 -3.44 -22.58
CA ILE A 209 17.01 -4.12 -21.74
C ILE A 209 18.10 -4.67 -22.65
#